data_40660deb62eca41a80327ed6204a9a4a
#
_entry.id   40660deb62eca41a80327ed6204a9a4a
#
_cell.length_a   1.000
_cell.length_b   1.000
_cell.length_c   1.000
_cell.angle_alpha   90.00
_cell.angle_beta   90.00
_cell.angle_gamma   90.00
#
_symmetry.space_group_name_H-M   'P 1'
#
loop_
_entity.id
_entity.type
_entity.pdbx_description
1 polymer ?
#
loop_
_entity_poly.entity_id
_entity_poly.type
_entity_poly.pdbx_seq_one_letter_code
_entity_poly.pdbx_strand_id
1 'polypeptide(L)'
;MSVQTEKIKELVELRAKARMGGGEKAIEKQHAKGKYTARERIDMLLDPGSFEEMDMFKLHRCTNFGMEKKQYLGDGVVTGSGTIDGRLVYVFAQDFTVNGGSLSETMAEKICKVMDQAMKMGAPCIGLNDSGGARIQEGINALGGFAEIFQRNIMASGVIPQISGIFGPCAGGAVYSPALTDFTLMMEGTSYMFLTGPKVVKTVTGEDVSQEDLGGASVHSTKSGVTHFTAQTEEEGLATIRTLLSYIPQNNMEEAPRMECTDPIDRMEDALNEIIPDNPNKAYDMYEVIGAIVDNGEFFEVQKDYARNIIVGFARFNGQSVGIVANQPKCYAGVLDCNASRKGARFVRFCDAFNIPLVTLVDVPGFLPGTGQEYNAVILHGAKLLYAYGEATVPKVTVTLRKSYGGSHIVMSCKQLRGDLNYAWPSAEIAVMGAEGAVAVLYAKGAKEAEDPKAFLAEKEAEYNKLFTNPYQAAKYGYIDDVIEPRNTRFRVIRALAQLKTKSLTNPAKKHGNIPL
;
A
#
# COMPACT_ATOMS: atom_id res chain seq x y z
N MET A 1 32.43 -43.37 -22.06
CA MET A 1 31.94 -42.56 -20.87
C MET A 1 31.08 -43.49 -20.04
N SER A 2 31.01 -43.30 -18.73
CA SER A 2 30.09 -44.10 -17.91
C SER A 2 28.62 -43.68 -18.19
N VAL A 3 27.67 -44.60 -18.01
CA VAL A 3 26.23 -44.33 -18.15
C VAL A 3 25.82 -43.11 -17.28
N GLN A 4 26.42 -42.96 -16.10
CA GLN A 4 26.16 -41.82 -15.22
C GLN A 4 26.64 -40.50 -15.83
N THR A 5 27.81 -40.49 -16.51
CA THR A 5 28.34 -39.30 -17.18
C THR A 5 27.43 -38.85 -18.32
N GLU A 6 26.83 -39.77 -19.06
CA GLU A 6 25.88 -39.48 -20.15
C GLU A 6 24.58 -38.87 -19.59
N LYS A 7 24.04 -39.43 -18.50
CA LYS A 7 22.85 -38.87 -17.81
C LYS A 7 23.09 -37.48 -17.25
N ILE A 8 24.29 -37.24 -16.71
CA ILE A 8 24.64 -35.89 -16.21
C ILE A 8 24.71 -34.90 -17.38
N LYS A 9 25.27 -35.29 -18.51
CA LYS A 9 25.33 -34.46 -19.72
C LYS A 9 23.92 -34.11 -20.22
N GLU A 10 23.03 -35.10 -20.30
CA GLU A 10 21.63 -34.90 -20.67
C GLU A 10 20.95 -33.89 -19.71
N LEU A 11 21.14 -34.02 -18.37
CA LEU A 11 20.61 -33.11 -17.39
C LEU A 11 21.08 -31.66 -17.61
N VAL A 12 22.38 -31.48 -17.88
CA VAL A 12 22.97 -30.16 -18.15
C VAL A 12 22.36 -29.52 -19.40
N GLU A 13 22.20 -30.33 -20.48
CA GLU A 13 21.57 -29.87 -21.73
C GLU A 13 20.10 -29.48 -21.52
N LEU A 14 19.31 -30.29 -20.79
CA LEU A 14 17.93 -30.00 -20.47
C LEU A 14 17.79 -28.72 -19.62
N ARG A 15 18.66 -28.54 -18.63
CA ARG A 15 18.68 -27.30 -17.81
C ARG A 15 19.05 -26.07 -18.65
N ALA A 16 20.02 -26.18 -19.53
CA ALA A 16 20.39 -25.12 -20.47
C ALA A 16 19.19 -24.75 -21.37
N LYS A 17 18.50 -25.75 -21.93
CA LYS A 17 17.29 -25.57 -22.74
C LYS A 17 16.17 -24.90 -21.95
N ALA A 18 15.90 -25.31 -20.69
CA ALA A 18 14.86 -24.72 -19.83
C ALA A 18 15.14 -23.23 -19.53
N ARG A 19 16.41 -22.87 -19.35
CA ARG A 19 16.84 -21.48 -19.11
C ARG A 19 16.61 -20.55 -20.29
N MET A 20 16.53 -21.09 -21.51
CA MET A 20 16.30 -20.31 -22.74
C MET A 20 14.84 -19.90 -22.94
N GLY A 21 13.89 -20.39 -22.13
CA GLY A 21 12.49 -20.05 -22.25
C GLY A 21 11.95 -20.19 -23.68
N GLY A 22 11.51 -19.10 -24.31
CA GLY A 22 11.03 -19.04 -25.68
C GLY A 22 12.13 -19.08 -26.74
N GLY A 23 13.42 -19.17 -26.34
CA GLY A 23 14.60 -19.20 -27.19
C GLY A 23 15.22 -17.83 -27.47
N GLU A 24 16.45 -17.85 -28.01
CA GLU A 24 17.31 -16.68 -28.19
C GLU A 24 16.59 -15.50 -28.88
N LYS A 25 15.94 -15.76 -30.02
CA LYS A 25 15.19 -14.71 -30.75
C LYS A 25 14.06 -14.07 -29.94
N ALA A 26 13.43 -14.83 -29.06
CA ALA A 26 12.35 -14.28 -28.21
C ALA A 26 12.95 -13.45 -27.06
N ILE A 27 14.09 -13.84 -26.52
CA ILE A 27 14.86 -13.08 -25.53
C ILE A 27 15.35 -11.75 -26.13
N GLU A 28 15.99 -11.78 -27.30
CA GLU A 28 16.42 -10.57 -28.02
C GLU A 28 15.27 -9.60 -28.27
N LYS A 29 14.10 -10.12 -28.65
CA LYS A 29 12.89 -9.30 -28.83
C LYS A 29 12.37 -8.70 -27.51
N GLN A 30 12.56 -9.39 -26.39
CA GLN A 30 12.21 -8.88 -25.04
C GLN A 30 13.16 -7.72 -24.68
N HIS A 31 14.46 -7.93 -24.81
CA HIS A 31 15.50 -6.92 -24.55
C HIS A 31 15.36 -5.69 -25.46
N ALA A 32 15.02 -5.87 -26.74
CA ALA A 32 14.78 -4.77 -27.68
C ALA A 32 13.62 -3.83 -27.27
N LYS A 33 12.77 -4.29 -26.36
CA LYS A 33 11.70 -3.48 -25.74
C LYS A 33 12.11 -2.84 -24.40
N GLY A 34 13.38 -2.94 -24.02
CA GLY A 34 13.86 -2.47 -22.72
C GLY A 34 13.39 -3.31 -21.53
N LYS A 35 13.06 -4.60 -21.74
CA LYS A 35 12.52 -5.49 -20.72
C LYS A 35 13.46 -6.66 -20.46
N TYR A 36 13.60 -7.04 -19.20
CA TYR A 36 14.33 -8.26 -18.81
C TYR A 36 13.47 -9.52 -18.95
N THR A 37 14.14 -10.68 -18.99
CA THR A 37 13.49 -11.98 -18.89
C THR A 37 13.05 -12.28 -17.45
N ALA A 38 12.18 -13.28 -17.28
CA ALA A 38 11.76 -13.72 -15.94
C ALA A 38 12.94 -14.12 -15.04
N ARG A 39 13.98 -14.78 -15.62
CA ARG A 39 15.16 -15.21 -14.87
C ARG A 39 16.04 -14.05 -14.44
N GLU A 40 16.30 -13.12 -15.33
CA GLU A 40 17.08 -11.91 -15.02
C GLU A 40 16.41 -11.09 -13.90
N ARG A 41 15.07 -10.97 -13.91
CA ARG A 41 14.31 -10.32 -12.83
C ARG A 41 14.50 -11.04 -11.49
N ILE A 42 14.45 -12.38 -11.47
CA ILE A 42 14.68 -13.17 -10.25
C ILE A 42 16.11 -12.99 -9.75
N ASP A 43 17.09 -13.05 -10.65
CA ASP A 43 18.52 -12.90 -10.31
C ASP A 43 18.83 -11.51 -9.74
N MET A 44 18.12 -10.44 -10.20
CA MET A 44 18.25 -9.09 -9.66
C MET A 44 17.48 -8.89 -8.35
N LEU A 45 16.36 -9.61 -8.15
CA LEU A 45 15.53 -9.47 -6.96
C LEU A 45 16.15 -10.16 -5.75
N LEU A 46 16.64 -11.37 -5.92
CA LEU A 46 17.10 -12.23 -4.83
C LEU A 46 18.59 -12.03 -4.50
N ASP A 47 18.97 -12.45 -3.31
CA ASP A 47 20.38 -12.48 -2.92
C ASP A 47 21.17 -13.42 -3.84
N PRO A 48 22.38 -13.05 -4.25
CA PRO A 48 23.18 -13.84 -5.18
C PRO A 48 23.34 -15.30 -4.73
N GLY A 49 22.99 -16.23 -5.63
CA GLY A 49 23.15 -17.67 -5.40
C GLY A 49 22.12 -18.31 -4.47
N SER A 50 21.09 -17.55 -4.01
CA SER A 50 20.08 -18.06 -3.11
C SER A 50 18.89 -18.74 -3.80
N PHE A 51 18.74 -18.59 -5.11
CA PHE A 51 17.58 -19.08 -5.84
C PHE A 51 17.56 -20.59 -6.01
N GLU A 52 16.51 -21.22 -5.48
CA GLU A 52 16.21 -22.65 -5.67
C GLU A 52 14.95 -22.81 -6.54
N GLU A 53 15.17 -23.19 -7.81
CA GLU A 53 14.08 -23.31 -8.79
C GLU A 53 13.26 -24.58 -8.59
N MET A 54 11.94 -24.46 -8.67
CA MET A 54 10.98 -25.55 -8.60
C MET A 54 10.31 -25.80 -9.97
N ASP A 55 10.08 -27.07 -10.31
CA ASP A 55 9.33 -27.51 -11.49
C ASP A 55 9.90 -27.01 -12.85
N MET A 56 11.23 -26.87 -12.94
CA MET A 56 11.93 -26.41 -14.15
C MET A 56 11.59 -27.25 -15.40
N PHE A 57 11.32 -28.56 -15.26
CA PHE A 57 11.06 -29.49 -16.36
C PHE A 57 9.58 -29.75 -16.65
N LYS A 58 8.68 -29.09 -15.92
CA LYS A 58 7.23 -29.27 -16.09
C LYS A 58 6.77 -28.73 -17.45
N LEU A 59 5.89 -29.46 -18.13
CA LEU A 59 5.35 -29.12 -19.44
C LEU A 59 3.82 -28.98 -19.39
N HIS A 60 3.24 -28.18 -20.27
CA HIS A 60 1.79 -28.13 -20.41
C HIS A 60 1.25 -29.45 -21.02
N ARG A 61 -0.04 -29.70 -20.79
CA ARG A 61 -0.74 -30.91 -21.25
C ARG A 61 -1.71 -30.64 -22.42
N CYS A 62 -1.70 -29.43 -22.96
CA CYS A 62 -2.58 -29.05 -24.05
C CYS A 62 -2.18 -29.75 -25.37
N THR A 63 -3.14 -30.41 -25.99
CA THR A 63 -3.01 -31.08 -27.29
C THR A 63 -3.78 -30.41 -28.42
N ASN A 64 -4.59 -29.35 -28.07
CA ASN A 64 -5.40 -28.63 -29.04
C ASN A 64 -4.58 -27.60 -29.82
N PHE A 65 -5.02 -27.27 -31.03
CA PHE A 65 -4.46 -26.19 -31.85
C PHE A 65 -2.97 -26.28 -32.12
N GLY A 66 -2.42 -27.50 -32.16
CA GLY A 66 -0.99 -27.76 -32.43
C GLY A 66 -0.07 -27.45 -31.23
N MET A 67 -0.62 -27.30 -30.02
CA MET A 67 0.15 -27.03 -28.81
C MET A 67 1.06 -28.19 -28.42
N GLU A 68 0.73 -29.44 -28.79
CA GLU A 68 1.57 -30.61 -28.58
C GLU A 68 2.97 -30.49 -29.22
N LYS A 69 3.11 -29.59 -30.20
CA LYS A 69 4.40 -29.29 -30.89
C LYS A 69 5.13 -28.09 -30.29
N LYS A 70 4.50 -27.36 -29.36
CA LYS A 70 5.01 -26.11 -28.73
C LYS A 70 5.30 -26.33 -27.25
N GLN A 71 6.16 -27.31 -26.96
CA GLN A 71 6.51 -27.68 -25.59
C GLN A 71 7.73 -26.87 -25.12
N TYR A 72 7.54 -26.08 -24.07
CA TYR A 72 8.61 -25.32 -23.42
C TYR A 72 8.78 -25.80 -21.97
N LEU A 73 10.01 -26.15 -21.60
CA LEU A 73 10.32 -26.56 -20.23
C LEU A 73 10.01 -25.40 -19.24
N GLY A 74 9.29 -25.70 -18.19
CA GLY A 74 8.82 -24.71 -17.20
C GLY A 74 7.54 -23.98 -17.60
N ASP A 75 7.03 -24.14 -18.81
CA ASP A 75 5.77 -23.65 -19.37
C ASP A 75 5.47 -22.16 -19.10
N GLY A 76 6.46 -21.29 -19.29
CA GLY A 76 6.28 -19.83 -19.27
C GLY A 76 6.17 -19.21 -17.87
N VAL A 77 6.58 -19.92 -16.83
CA VAL A 77 6.78 -19.35 -15.50
C VAL A 77 7.98 -19.97 -14.79
N VAL A 78 8.83 -19.13 -14.22
CA VAL A 78 9.93 -19.52 -13.34
C VAL A 78 9.43 -19.41 -11.90
N THR A 79 9.55 -20.48 -11.13
CA THR A 79 9.02 -20.57 -9.76
C THR A 79 10.07 -21.13 -8.82
N GLY A 80 10.11 -20.63 -7.59
CA GLY A 80 11.04 -21.12 -6.59
C GLY A 80 11.05 -20.29 -5.32
N SER A 81 12.12 -20.45 -4.56
CA SER A 81 12.39 -19.69 -3.34
C SER A 81 13.83 -19.17 -3.35
N GLY A 82 14.09 -18.16 -2.55
CA GLY A 82 15.40 -17.59 -2.33
C GLY A 82 15.39 -16.67 -1.14
N THR A 83 16.40 -15.84 -0.98
CA THR A 83 16.44 -14.86 0.10
C THR A 83 16.50 -13.43 -0.42
N ILE A 84 16.00 -12.50 0.38
CA ILE A 84 16.18 -11.06 0.24
C ILE A 84 16.70 -10.56 1.59
N ASP A 85 17.92 -10.02 1.60
CA ASP A 85 18.62 -9.61 2.80
C ASP A 85 18.63 -10.72 3.88
N GLY A 86 18.90 -11.97 3.43
CA GLY A 86 18.93 -13.18 4.26
C GLY A 86 17.56 -13.75 4.65
N ARG A 87 16.45 -13.11 4.32
CA ARG A 87 15.08 -13.53 4.66
C ARG A 87 14.48 -14.37 3.53
N LEU A 88 13.90 -15.52 3.87
CA LEU A 88 13.25 -16.40 2.93
C LEU A 88 12.06 -15.72 2.24
N VAL A 89 11.99 -15.82 0.92
CA VAL A 89 10.85 -15.42 0.10
C VAL A 89 10.53 -16.48 -0.94
N TYR A 90 9.30 -16.55 -1.36
CA TYR A 90 8.86 -17.36 -2.49
C TYR A 90 8.53 -16.44 -3.66
N VAL A 91 8.94 -16.86 -4.87
CA VAL A 91 8.80 -16.04 -6.08
C VAL A 91 8.26 -16.86 -7.23
N PHE A 92 7.40 -16.24 -8.03
CA PHE A 92 7.08 -16.69 -9.36
C PHE A 92 7.24 -15.53 -10.35
N ALA A 93 7.83 -15.80 -11.51
CA ALA A 93 8.04 -14.81 -12.56
C ALA A 93 7.50 -15.34 -13.88
N GLN A 94 6.53 -14.65 -14.46
CA GLN A 94 5.96 -15.02 -15.75
C GLN A 94 6.93 -14.66 -16.88
N ASP A 95 7.17 -15.62 -17.77
CA ASP A 95 8.08 -15.46 -18.89
C ASP A 95 7.31 -15.12 -20.17
N PHE A 96 7.31 -13.86 -20.54
CA PHE A 96 6.63 -13.38 -21.73
C PHE A 96 7.20 -13.96 -23.03
N THR A 97 8.44 -14.49 -23.02
CA THR A 97 9.06 -15.14 -24.18
C THR A 97 8.36 -16.45 -24.56
N VAL A 98 7.64 -17.06 -23.60
CA VAL A 98 6.89 -18.31 -23.79
C VAL A 98 5.40 -18.01 -23.90
N ASN A 99 4.84 -18.16 -25.10
CA ASN A 99 3.40 -17.94 -25.37
C ASN A 99 2.83 -16.60 -24.82
N GLY A 100 3.66 -15.54 -24.77
CA GLY A 100 3.26 -14.23 -24.23
C GLY A 100 2.93 -14.26 -22.74
N GLY A 101 3.54 -15.15 -21.97
CA GLY A 101 3.29 -15.29 -20.53
C GLY A 101 1.83 -15.69 -20.19
N SER A 102 1.08 -16.23 -21.17
CA SER A 102 -0.33 -16.59 -20.97
C SER A 102 -0.49 -17.76 -20.03
N LEU A 103 -1.42 -17.65 -19.07
CA LEU A 103 -1.66 -18.65 -18.05
C LEU A 103 -2.24 -19.93 -18.64
N SER A 104 -1.55 -21.04 -18.44
CA SER A 104 -1.97 -22.41 -18.66
C SER A 104 -2.39 -23.05 -17.34
N GLU A 105 -3.05 -24.21 -17.41
CA GLU A 105 -3.27 -25.07 -16.24
C GLU A 105 -1.94 -25.43 -15.54
N THR A 106 -0.91 -25.80 -16.27
CA THR A 106 0.41 -26.16 -15.74
C THR A 106 1.13 -24.97 -15.09
N MET A 107 1.06 -23.77 -15.70
CA MET A 107 1.59 -22.56 -15.11
C MET A 107 0.88 -22.25 -13.78
N ALA A 108 -0.44 -22.35 -13.75
CA ALA A 108 -1.24 -22.15 -12.53
C ALA A 108 -0.85 -23.14 -11.42
N GLU A 109 -0.69 -24.42 -11.74
CA GLU A 109 -0.23 -25.43 -10.78
C GLU A 109 1.13 -25.10 -10.17
N LYS A 110 2.08 -24.58 -10.97
CA LYS A 110 3.40 -24.15 -10.48
C LYS A 110 3.29 -22.95 -9.54
N ILE A 111 2.51 -21.94 -9.92
CA ILE A 111 2.26 -20.76 -9.08
C ILE A 111 1.60 -21.17 -7.77
N CYS A 112 0.52 -21.96 -7.84
CA CYS A 112 -0.18 -22.47 -6.66
C CYS A 112 0.75 -23.25 -5.72
N LYS A 113 1.63 -24.08 -6.25
CA LYS A 113 2.61 -24.83 -5.44
C LYS A 113 3.55 -23.90 -4.67
N VAL A 114 4.03 -22.83 -5.30
CA VAL A 114 4.89 -21.81 -4.65
C VAL A 114 4.11 -21.06 -3.57
N MET A 115 2.87 -20.65 -3.85
CA MET A 115 2.00 -19.98 -2.87
C MET A 115 1.70 -20.88 -1.68
N ASP A 116 1.42 -22.17 -1.92
CA ASP A 116 1.18 -23.16 -0.85
C ASP A 116 2.43 -23.36 0.02
N GLN A 117 3.65 -23.34 -0.58
CA GLN A 117 4.89 -23.40 0.17
C GLN A 117 5.13 -22.11 0.98
N ALA A 118 4.90 -20.95 0.39
CA ALA A 118 4.99 -19.67 1.10
C ALA A 118 4.10 -19.65 2.35
N MET A 119 2.85 -20.12 2.22
CA MET A 119 1.92 -20.24 3.35
C MET A 119 2.40 -21.20 4.43
N LYS A 120 2.93 -22.37 4.04
CA LYS A 120 3.46 -23.36 5.00
C LYS A 120 4.68 -22.86 5.77
N MET A 121 5.51 -22.06 5.10
CA MET A 121 6.74 -21.53 5.69
C MET A 121 6.54 -20.18 6.37
N GLY A 122 5.36 -19.56 6.24
CA GLY A 122 5.09 -18.23 6.76
C GLY A 122 6.04 -17.19 6.14
N ALA A 123 6.24 -17.22 4.83
CA ALA A 123 7.18 -16.36 4.13
C ALA A 123 6.46 -15.52 3.04
N PRO A 124 6.95 -14.30 2.73
CA PRO A 124 6.39 -13.47 1.68
C PRO A 124 6.34 -14.18 0.32
N CYS A 125 5.28 -13.92 -0.45
CA CYS A 125 5.12 -14.39 -1.81
C CYS A 125 5.16 -13.22 -2.79
N ILE A 126 6.08 -13.27 -3.77
CA ILE A 126 6.31 -12.20 -4.74
C ILE A 126 5.99 -12.70 -6.14
N GLY A 127 5.04 -12.05 -6.81
CA GLY A 127 4.72 -12.30 -8.21
C GLY A 127 5.35 -11.25 -9.11
N LEU A 128 6.14 -11.66 -10.10
CA LEU A 128 6.67 -10.82 -11.16
C LEU A 128 5.86 -11.09 -12.43
N ASN A 129 4.88 -10.22 -12.69
CA ASN A 129 3.82 -10.44 -13.66
C ASN A 129 4.17 -9.82 -15.03
N ASP A 130 4.04 -10.63 -16.08
CA ASP A 130 4.22 -10.21 -17.48
C ASP A 130 3.42 -11.17 -18.36
N SER A 131 2.10 -10.90 -18.56
CA SER A 131 1.15 -11.89 -19.09
C SER A 131 0.11 -11.29 -20.00
N GLY A 132 -0.12 -11.95 -21.12
CA GLY A 132 -1.25 -11.65 -22.02
C GLY A 132 -2.63 -12.15 -21.52
N GLY A 133 -2.72 -12.73 -20.32
CA GLY A 133 -3.96 -13.26 -19.78
C GLY A 133 -4.09 -14.79 -19.87
N ALA A 134 -5.30 -15.32 -20.04
CA ALA A 134 -5.54 -16.75 -20.16
C ALA A 134 -4.99 -17.32 -21.48
N ARG A 135 -4.41 -18.51 -21.44
CA ARG A 135 -4.04 -19.28 -22.65
C ARG A 135 -5.30 -19.83 -23.30
N ILE A 136 -5.76 -19.18 -24.35
CA ILE A 136 -7.07 -19.47 -24.97
C ILE A 136 -7.18 -20.87 -25.53
N GLN A 137 -6.05 -21.50 -25.89
CA GLN A 137 -6.00 -22.88 -26.40
C GLN A 137 -6.38 -23.93 -25.34
N GLU A 138 -6.28 -23.58 -24.07
CA GLU A 138 -6.62 -24.46 -22.95
C GLU A 138 -8.06 -24.22 -22.42
N GLY A 139 -8.75 -23.20 -22.94
CA GLY A 139 -10.16 -22.95 -22.61
C GLY A 139 -10.41 -22.80 -21.10
N ILE A 140 -11.38 -23.58 -20.58
CA ILE A 140 -11.80 -23.51 -19.18
C ILE A 140 -10.69 -23.87 -18.19
N ASN A 141 -9.71 -24.68 -18.57
CA ASN A 141 -8.61 -25.07 -17.68
C ASN A 141 -7.73 -23.86 -17.29
N ALA A 142 -7.51 -22.92 -18.23
CA ALA A 142 -6.82 -21.68 -17.94
C ALA A 142 -7.61 -20.81 -16.96
N LEU A 143 -8.96 -20.75 -17.08
CA LEU A 143 -9.81 -20.01 -16.15
C LEU A 143 -9.83 -20.68 -14.77
N GLY A 144 -9.90 -22.02 -14.73
CA GLY A 144 -9.79 -22.79 -13.49
C GLY A 144 -8.45 -22.49 -12.77
N GLY A 145 -7.36 -22.42 -13.54
CA GLY A 145 -6.05 -22.04 -13.01
C GLY A 145 -6.01 -20.67 -12.36
N PHE A 146 -6.67 -19.66 -12.95
CA PHE A 146 -6.81 -18.35 -12.29
C PHE A 146 -7.60 -18.44 -10.99
N ALA A 147 -8.72 -19.18 -10.97
CA ALA A 147 -9.51 -19.35 -9.76
C ALA A 147 -8.73 -19.99 -8.62
N GLU A 148 -7.89 -20.97 -8.90
CA GLU A 148 -6.99 -21.62 -7.94
C GLU A 148 -5.94 -20.64 -7.36
N ILE A 149 -5.41 -19.74 -8.19
CA ILE A 149 -4.48 -18.67 -7.73
C ILE A 149 -5.23 -17.67 -6.85
N PHE A 150 -6.41 -17.20 -7.28
CA PHE A 150 -7.20 -16.23 -6.52
C PHE A 150 -7.61 -16.76 -5.14
N GLN A 151 -8.02 -18.04 -5.08
CA GLN A 151 -8.35 -18.69 -3.80
C GLN A 151 -7.15 -18.64 -2.83
N ARG A 152 -5.92 -18.86 -3.33
CA ARG A 152 -4.71 -18.78 -2.52
C ARG A 152 -4.38 -17.36 -2.11
N ASN A 153 -4.54 -16.36 -3.00
CA ASN A 153 -4.39 -14.96 -2.62
C ASN A 153 -5.33 -14.59 -1.46
N ILE A 154 -6.59 -15.03 -1.52
CA ILE A 154 -7.60 -14.77 -0.50
C ILE A 154 -7.19 -15.41 0.84
N MET A 155 -6.78 -16.68 0.82
CA MET A 155 -6.38 -17.39 2.05
C MET A 155 -5.07 -16.85 2.65
N ALA A 156 -4.16 -16.34 1.82
CA ALA A 156 -2.90 -15.75 2.26
C ALA A 156 -3.04 -14.30 2.79
N SER A 157 -4.16 -13.64 2.47
CA SER A 157 -4.42 -12.25 2.87
C SER A 157 -4.39 -12.08 4.39
N GLY A 158 -3.51 -11.19 4.88
CA GLY A 158 -3.29 -10.96 6.29
C GLY A 158 -2.56 -12.10 7.03
N VAL A 159 -2.02 -13.09 6.31
CA VAL A 159 -1.22 -14.20 6.87
C VAL A 159 0.24 -14.06 6.49
N ILE A 160 0.53 -13.92 5.19
CA ILE A 160 1.85 -13.62 4.64
C ILE A 160 1.79 -12.40 3.75
N PRO A 161 2.84 -11.57 3.67
CA PRO A 161 2.90 -10.47 2.72
C PRO A 161 2.85 -10.98 1.28
N GLN A 162 2.02 -10.36 0.45
CA GLN A 162 1.87 -10.67 -0.97
C GLN A 162 2.21 -9.42 -1.79
N ILE A 163 3.17 -9.51 -2.69
CA ILE A 163 3.66 -8.39 -3.51
C ILE A 163 3.58 -8.75 -4.98
N SER A 164 3.00 -7.86 -5.78
CA SER A 164 2.91 -8.01 -7.24
C SER A 164 3.67 -6.91 -7.96
N GLY A 165 4.74 -7.26 -8.65
CA GLY A 165 5.41 -6.40 -9.63
C GLY A 165 4.85 -6.64 -11.02
N ILE A 166 4.46 -5.59 -11.73
CA ILE A 166 3.93 -5.65 -13.11
C ILE A 166 5.01 -5.13 -14.06
N PHE A 167 5.62 -6.04 -14.81
CA PHE A 167 6.77 -5.76 -15.68
C PHE A 167 6.43 -5.80 -17.17
N GLY A 168 5.16 -5.89 -17.49
CA GLY A 168 4.64 -5.90 -18.84
C GLY A 168 3.14 -5.85 -18.87
N PRO A 169 2.50 -6.28 -19.96
CA PRO A 169 1.05 -6.42 -20.00
C PRO A 169 0.56 -7.35 -18.89
N CYS A 170 -0.57 -6.96 -18.28
CA CYS A 170 -1.31 -7.78 -17.34
C CYS A 170 -2.79 -7.57 -17.67
N ALA A 171 -3.39 -8.50 -18.42
CA ALA A 171 -4.71 -8.29 -19.02
C ALA A 171 -5.71 -9.39 -18.64
N GLY A 172 -6.99 -9.03 -18.61
CA GLY A 172 -8.08 -9.96 -18.33
C GLY A 172 -7.98 -10.56 -16.92
N GLY A 173 -8.10 -11.88 -16.80
CA GLY A 173 -7.99 -12.58 -15.52
C GLY A 173 -6.69 -12.31 -14.75
N ALA A 174 -5.61 -11.99 -15.45
CA ALA A 174 -4.30 -11.74 -14.84
C ALA A 174 -4.28 -10.52 -13.89
N VAL A 175 -5.19 -9.56 -14.00
CA VAL A 175 -5.21 -8.36 -13.16
C VAL A 175 -5.77 -8.59 -11.76
N TYR A 176 -6.57 -9.65 -11.57
CA TYR A 176 -7.24 -9.86 -10.28
C TYR A 176 -6.30 -10.38 -9.20
N SER A 177 -5.33 -11.25 -9.54
CA SER A 177 -4.34 -11.69 -8.56
C SER A 177 -3.54 -10.51 -8.00
N PRO A 178 -2.94 -9.60 -8.81
CA PRO A 178 -2.32 -8.38 -8.28
C PRO A 178 -3.25 -7.50 -7.45
N ALA A 179 -4.51 -7.35 -7.84
CA ALA A 179 -5.48 -6.57 -7.08
C ALA A 179 -5.85 -7.18 -5.72
N LEU A 180 -5.67 -8.49 -5.55
CA LEU A 180 -5.86 -9.22 -4.29
C LEU A 180 -4.62 -9.19 -3.39
N THR A 181 -3.44 -8.86 -3.90
CA THR A 181 -2.21 -8.78 -3.12
C THR A 181 -2.13 -7.49 -2.29
N ASP A 182 -1.21 -7.44 -1.34
CA ASP A 182 -1.07 -6.29 -0.43
C ASP A 182 -0.52 -5.05 -1.14
N PHE A 183 0.49 -5.25 -2.00
CA PHE A 183 1.13 -4.18 -2.74
C PHE A 183 1.30 -4.53 -4.22
N THR A 184 1.04 -3.53 -5.06
CA THR A 184 1.23 -3.58 -6.50
C THR A 184 2.22 -2.51 -6.92
N LEU A 185 3.20 -2.88 -7.73
CA LEU A 185 4.21 -1.99 -8.32
C LEU A 185 4.13 -2.09 -9.83
N MET A 186 4.18 -0.96 -10.55
CA MET A 186 4.11 -0.90 -12.01
C MET A 186 5.31 -0.16 -12.60
N MET A 187 5.80 -0.63 -13.77
CA MET A 187 6.81 0.05 -14.57
C MET A 187 6.19 1.08 -15.48
N GLU A 188 6.70 2.30 -15.50
CA GLU A 188 6.23 3.33 -16.40
C GLU A 188 6.56 3.00 -17.86
N GLY A 189 5.59 3.23 -18.76
CA GLY A 189 5.74 3.05 -20.21
C GLY A 189 5.85 1.61 -20.71
N THR A 190 6.01 0.61 -19.84
CA THR A 190 6.16 -0.81 -20.25
C THR A 190 5.13 -1.74 -19.62
N SER A 191 4.49 -1.35 -18.53
CA SER A 191 3.50 -2.17 -17.84
C SER A 191 2.07 -1.61 -17.96
N TYR A 192 1.12 -2.51 -18.13
CA TYR A 192 -0.29 -2.16 -18.30
C TYR A 192 -1.18 -3.13 -17.55
N MET A 193 -2.21 -2.61 -16.87
CA MET A 193 -3.26 -3.41 -16.24
C MET A 193 -4.62 -2.98 -16.74
N PHE A 194 -5.39 -3.88 -17.35
CA PHE A 194 -6.77 -3.62 -17.76
C PHE A 194 -7.56 -4.93 -17.91
N LEU A 195 -8.86 -4.88 -17.71
CA LEU A 195 -9.74 -6.05 -17.90
C LEU A 195 -9.79 -6.44 -19.38
N THR A 196 -9.97 -5.45 -20.25
CA THR A 196 -9.99 -5.63 -21.70
C THR A 196 -9.14 -4.58 -22.37
N GLY A 197 -8.37 -4.98 -23.38
CA GLY A 197 -7.48 -4.07 -24.09
C GLY A 197 -8.22 -3.07 -24.99
N PRO A 198 -7.51 -2.03 -25.48
CA PRO A 198 -8.09 -0.92 -26.26
C PRO A 198 -8.95 -1.34 -27.45
N LYS A 199 -8.59 -2.43 -28.14
CA LYS A 199 -9.38 -2.96 -29.27
C LYS A 199 -10.78 -3.38 -28.88
N VAL A 200 -10.93 -4.05 -27.73
CA VAL A 200 -12.23 -4.49 -27.21
C VAL A 200 -13.03 -3.28 -26.72
N VAL A 201 -12.37 -2.36 -26.00
CA VAL A 201 -12.99 -1.10 -25.56
C VAL A 201 -13.58 -0.36 -26.77
N LYS A 202 -12.81 -0.16 -27.84
CA LYS A 202 -13.27 0.50 -29.05
C LYS A 202 -14.47 -0.22 -29.71
N THR A 203 -14.44 -1.54 -29.73
CA THR A 203 -15.52 -2.34 -30.33
C THR A 203 -16.81 -2.25 -29.53
N VAL A 204 -16.72 -2.24 -28.20
CA VAL A 204 -17.91 -2.33 -27.32
C VAL A 204 -18.48 -0.95 -26.97
N THR A 205 -17.61 0.03 -26.67
CA THR A 205 -18.02 1.36 -26.20
C THR A 205 -17.84 2.46 -27.23
N GLY A 206 -17.11 2.20 -28.34
CA GLY A 206 -16.75 3.20 -29.34
C GLY A 206 -15.59 4.12 -28.91
N GLU A 207 -15.05 3.96 -27.71
CA GLU A 207 -13.97 4.80 -27.16
C GLU A 207 -12.64 4.41 -27.79
N ASP A 208 -11.90 5.40 -28.30
CA ASP A 208 -10.56 5.23 -28.85
C ASP A 208 -9.53 5.67 -27.79
N VAL A 209 -8.83 4.71 -27.22
CA VAL A 209 -7.92 4.93 -26.08
C VAL A 209 -6.62 4.15 -26.29
N SER A 210 -5.49 4.72 -25.88
CA SER A 210 -4.21 4.02 -25.89
C SER A 210 -4.11 3.00 -24.73
N GLN A 211 -3.14 2.07 -24.78
CA GLN A 211 -2.85 1.18 -23.64
C GLN A 211 -2.44 1.97 -22.39
N GLU A 212 -1.62 3.01 -22.58
CA GLU A 212 -1.13 3.87 -21.51
C GLU A 212 -2.28 4.64 -20.85
N ASP A 213 -3.16 5.26 -21.65
CA ASP A 213 -4.29 6.03 -21.12
C ASP A 213 -5.39 5.16 -20.51
N LEU A 214 -5.50 3.89 -20.93
CA LEU A 214 -6.48 2.95 -20.40
C LEU A 214 -6.03 2.35 -19.05
N GLY A 215 -4.76 1.94 -18.96
CA GLY A 215 -4.29 1.20 -17.80
C GLY A 215 -2.77 1.19 -17.61
N GLY A 216 -2.09 2.27 -17.99
CA GLY A 216 -0.67 2.47 -17.68
C GLY A 216 -0.41 2.79 -16.22
N ALA A 217 0.85 2.79 -15.84
CA ALA A 217 1.29 3.06 -14.47
C ALA A 217 0.76 4.40 -13.94
N SER A 218 0.81 5.46 -14.76
CA SER A 218 0.29 6.80 -14.41
C SER A 218 -1.21 6.78 -14.08
N VAL A 219 -2.03 6.02 -14.84
CA VAL A 219 -3.48 5.91 -14.58
C VAL A 219 -3.74 5.25 -13.23
N HIS A 220 -3.02 4.15 -12.96
CA HIS A 220 -3.25 3.39 -11.74
C HIS A 220 -2.62 4.02 -10.50
N SER A 221 -1.58 4.84 -10.65
CA SER A 221 -0.98 5.58 -9.53
C SER A 221 -1.71 6.89 -9.19
N THR A 222 -2.43 7.52 -10.15
CA THR A 222 -3.05 8.84 -9.91
C THR A 222 -4.57 8.82 -9.84
N LYS A 223 -5.24 7.96 -10.66
CA LYS A 223 -6.70 7.96 -10.82
C LYS A 223 -7.38 6.81 -10.07
N SER A 224 -6.95 5.57 -10.28
CA SER A 224 -7.62 4.41 -9.70
C SER A 224 -7.10 4.00 -8.32
N GLY A 225 -5.83 4.31 -8.02
CA GLY A 225 -5.16 3.91 -6.78
C GLY A 225 -4.88 2.40 -6.69
N VAL A 226 -4.93 1.67 -7.81
CA VAL A 226 -4.63 0.22 -7.83
C VAL A 226 -3.15 -0.02 -7.60
N THR A 227 -2.27 0.82 -8.16
CA THR A 227 -0.84 0.69 -7.97
C THR A 227 -0.37 1.48 -6.74
N HIS A 228 0.52 0.86 -5.95
CA HIS A 228 1.08 1.44 -4.74
C HIS A 228 2.43 2.12 -4.99
N PHE A 229 3.19 1.62 -5.96
CA PHE A 229 4.50 2.13 -6.35
C PHE A 229 4.64 2.15 -7.87
N THR A 230 5.37 3.13 -8.39
CA THR A 230 5.79 3.19 -9.78
C THR A 230 7.30 3.27 -9.86
N ALA A 231 7.91 2.78 -10.94
CA ALA A 231 9.33 2.86 -11.18
C ALA A 231 9.62 3.13 -12.66
N GLN A 232 10.72 3.82 -12.93
CA GLN A 232 11.13 4.14 -14.30
C GLN A 232 11.83 2.96 -14.97
N THR A 233 12.54 2.15 -14.18
CA THR A 233 13.29 0.99 -14.66
C THR A 233 12.92 -0.27 -13.87
N GLU A 234 13.14 -1.45 -14.44
CA GLU A 234 12.87 -2.71 -13.76
C GLU A 234 13.77 -2.89 -12.54
N GLU A 235 15.03 -2.41 -12.59
CA GLU A 235 15.97 -2.43 -11.46
C GLU A 235 15.46 -1.59 -10.28
N GLU A 236 14.98 -0.37 -10.55
CA GLU A 236 14.37 0.49 -9.53
C GLU A 236 13.14 -0.19 -8.91
N GLY A 237 12.30 -0.81 -9.74
CA GLY A 237 11.13 -1.55 -9.27
C GLY A 237 11.49 -2.74 -8.37
N LEU A 238 12.49 -3.52 -8.75
CA LEU A 238 12.97 -4.65 -7.94
C LEU A 238 13.62 -4.16 -6.63
N ALA A 239 14.39 -3.08 -6.67
CA ALA A 239 14.95 -2.43 -5.48
C ALA A 239 13.84 -1.91 -4.54
N THR A 240 12.75 -1.36 -5.11
CA THR A 240 11.57 -0.92 -4.34
C THR A 240 10.91 -2.09 -3.59
N ILE A 241 10.80 -3.28 -4.20
CA ILE A 241 10.30 -4.49 -3.54
C ILE A 241 11.21 -4.89 -2.37
N ARG A 242 12.54 -4.87 -2.55
CA ARG A 242 13.51 -5.14 -1.48
C ARG A 242 13.37 -4.14 -0.33
N THR A 243 13.27 -2.85 -0.66
CA THR A 243 13.07 -1.78 0.34
C THR A 243 11.78 -1.99 1.12
N LEU A 244 10.66 -2.28 0.45
CA LEU A 244 9.38 -2.58 1.11
C LEU A 244 9.52 -3.72 2.12
N LEU A 245 10.18 -4.82 1.74
CA LEU A 245 10.38 -5.97 2.63
C LEU A 245 11.20 -5.61 3.87
N SER A 246 12.08 -4.61 3.82
CA SER A 246 12.83 -4.16 5.00
C SER A 246 11.95 -3.50 6.08
N TYR A 247 10.74 -3.06 5.72
CA TYR A 247 9.79 -2.42 6.64
C TYR A 247 8.71 -3.36 7.19
N ILE A 248 8.49 -4.52 6.56
CA ILE A 248 7.39 -5.42 6.89
C ILE A 248 7.88 -6.76 7.45
N PRO A 249 7.09 -7.44 8.29
CA PRO A 249 7.48 -8.72 8.89
C PRO A 249 7.49 -9.85 7.87
N GLN A 250 7.97 -11.01 8.31
CA GLN A 250 7.96 -12.24 7.51
C GLN A 250 6.54 -12.79 7.32
N ASN A 251 5.70 -12.66 8.34
CA ASN A 251 4.31 -13.10 8.38
C ASN A 251 3.57 -12.39 9.53
N ASN A 252 2.30 -12.69 9.71
CA ASN A 252 1.46 -12.08 10.75
C ASN A 252 1.76 -12.52 12.20
N MET A 253 2.68 -13.47 12.41
CA MET A 253 3.10 -13.93 13.73
C MET A 253 4.40 -13.27 14.19
N GLU A 254 5.07 -12.51 13.31
CA GLU A 254 6.36 -11.89 13.58
C GLU A 254 6.27 -10.37 13.59
N GLU A 255 7.30 -9.73 14.12
CA GLU A 255 7.49 -8.28 14.04
C GLU A 255 8.33 -7.94 12.80
N ALA A 256 8.18 -6.70 12.30
CA ALA A 256 9.02 -6.18 11.22
C ALA A 256 10.51 -6.13 11.66
N PRO A 257 11.46 -6.29 10.70
CA PRO A 257 12.88 -6.20 11.00
C PRO A 257 13.23 -4.90 11.70
N ARG A 258 14.00 -5.00 12.77
CA ARG A 258 14.52 -3.82 13.47
C ARG A 258 15.88 -3.45 12.86
N MET A 259 16.02 -2.19 12.50
CA MET A 259 17.29 -1.66 11.96
C MET A 259 18.08 -0.96 13.07
N GLU A 260 19.41 -1.00 12.95
CA GLU A 260 20.25 -0.17 13.82
C GLU A 260 19.98 1.31 13.53
N CYS A 261 19.79 2.09 14.60
CA CYS A 261 19.50 3.51 14.49
C CYS A 261 20.64 4.32 15.12
N THR A 262 21.25 5.18 14.31
CA THR A 262 22.28 6.11 14.76
C THR A 262 21.74 7.49 15.11
N ASP A 263 20.46 7.75 14.78
CA ASP A 263 19.79 9.02 15.07
C ASP A 263 19.36 9.07 16.55
N PRO A 264 19.80 10.08 17.34
CA PRO A 264 19.53 10.12 18.76
C PRO A 264 18.03 10.04 19.12
N ILE A 265 17.72 9.26 20.15
CA ILE A 265 16.35 9.09 20.65
C ILE A 265 15.79 10.43 21.15
N ASP A 266 16.61 11.21 21.79
CA ASP A 266 16.28 12.50 22.43
C ASP A 266 16.53 13.71 21.51
N ARG A 267 16.74 13.50 20.22
CA ARG A 267 16.85 14.57 19.23
C ARG A 267 15.58 15.42 19.22
N MET A 268 15.76 16.70 19.39
CA MET A 268 14.70 17.71 19.32
C MET A 268 14.86 18.54 18.04
N GLU A 269 13.74 18.92 17.44
CA GLU A 269 13.70 19.70 16.21
C GLU A 269 13.03 21.05 16.46
N ASP A 270 13.82 22.07 16.77
CA ASP A 270 13.32 23.42 17.10
C ASP A 270 12.51 24.04 15.95
N ALA A 271 12.80 23.68 14.70
CA ALA A 271 12.04 24.13 13.53
C ALA A 271 10.54 23.76 13.59
N LEU A 272 10.19 22.68 14.29
CA LEU A 272 8.79 22.28 14.45
C LEU A 272 7.99 23.27 15.31
N ASN A 273 8.62 24.04 16.20
CA ASN A 273 7.94 25.04 17.01
C ASN A 273 7.40 26.20 16.16
N GLU A 274 7.95 26.40 14.95
CA GLU A 274 7.60 27.52 14.06
C GLU A 274 6.93 27.05 12.75
N ILE A 275 6.75 25.73 12.55
CA ILE A 275 6.25 25.20 11.28
C ILE A 275 4.79 25.52 11.03
N ILE A 276 3.99 25.64 12.08
CA ILE A 276 2.57 26.01 11.96
C ILE A 276 2.45 27.51 11.72
N PRO A 277 1.91 27.97 10.58
CA PRO A 277 1.75 29.38 10.30
C PRO A 277 0.74 30.04 11.27
N ASP A 278 0.98 31.30 11.67
CA ASP A 278 0.07 32.11 12.47
C ASP A 278 -1.30 32.28 11.79
N ASN A 279 -1.29 32.39 10.46
CA ASN A 279 -2.54 32.44 9.69
C ASN A 279 -3.11 31.03 9.55
N PRO A 280 -4.29 30.72 10.13
CA PRO A 280 -4.90 29.40 10.11
C PRO A 280 -5.29 28.91 8.70
N ASN A 281 -5.36 29.81 7.71
CA ASN A 281 -5.67 29.50 6.33
C ASN A 281 -4.41 29.25 5.48
N LYS A 282 -3.20 29.50 6.02
CA LYS A 282 -1.95 29.21 5.33
C LYS A 282 -1.58 27.74 5.53
N ALA A 283 -1.29 27.03 4.44
CA ALA A 283 -0.85 25.65 4.47
C ALA A 283 0.65 25.57 4.82
N TYR A 284 1.04 24.48 5.46
CA TYR A 284 2.42 24.02 5.62
C TYR A 284 2.56 22.61 5.03
N ASP A 285 3.78 22.12 4.91
CA ASP A 285 4.05 20.81 4.32
C ASP A 285 4.19 19.74 5.40
N MET A 286 3.31 18.75 5.40
CA MET A 286 3.37 17.66 6.36
C MET A 286 4.62 16.78 6.16
N TYR A 287 5.21 16.74 4.95
CA TYR A 287 6.48 16.02 4.74
C TYR A 287 7.64 16.60 5.55
N GLU A 288 7.65 17.91 5.78
CA GLU A 288 8.66 18.53 6.64
C GLU A 288 8.54 18.04 8.09
N VAL A 289 7.30 17.90 8.59
CA VAL A 289 7.05 17.32 9.92
C VAL A 289 7.47 15.85 9.98
N ILE A 290 7.04 15.05 9.01
CA ILE A 290 7.41 13.63 8.96
C ILE A 290 8.93 13.47 8.94
N GLY A 291 9.63 14.16 8.02
CA GLY A 291 11.10 14.09 7.91
C GLY A 291 11.82 14.52 9.18
N ALA A 292 11.27 15.51 9.91
CA ALA A 292 11.85 15.99 11.16
C ALA A 292 11.78 14.98 12.31
N ILE A 293 10.76 14.11 12.35
CA ILE A 293 10.51 13.23 13.49
C ILE A 293 10.96 11.77 13.29
N VAL A 294 11.06 11.29 12.04
CA VAL A 294 11.45 9.90 11.75
C VAL A 294 12.96 9.71 11.79
N ASP A 295 13.45 8.48 11.89
CA ASP A 295 14.86 8.14 11.86
C ASP A 295 15.49 8.60 10.55
N ASN A 296 16.59 9.37 10.64
CA ASN A 296 17.39 9.90 9.52
C ASN A 296 16.56 10.68 8.47
N GLY A 297 15.33 11.07 8.76
CA GLY A 297 14.42 11.71 7.81
C GLY A 297 13.88 10.75 6.72
N GLU A 298 14.06 9.45 6.89
CA GLU A 298 13.68 8.45 5.89
C GLU A 298 12.20 8.10 5.98
N PHE A 299 11.48 8.33 4.88
CA PHE A 299 10.06 8.00 4.74
C PHE A 299 9.80 7.26 3.43
N PHE A 300 9.28 6.06 3.53
CA PHE A 300 8.92 5.20 2.39
C PHE A 300 7.42 5.29 2.12
N GLU A 301 7.05 6.22 1.25
CA GLU A 301 5.67 6.57 0.96
C GLU A 301 4.98 5.52 0.07
N VAL A 302 3.71 5.20 0.39
CA VAL A 302 2.83 4.31 -0.37
C VAL A 302 1.77 5.14 -1.08
N GLN A 303 1.50 4.87 -2.35
CA GLN A 303 0.53 5.59 -3.18
C GLN A 303 0.74 7.12 -3.18
N LYS A 304 1.97 7.55 -3.38
CA LYS A 304 2.38 8.97 -3.33
C LYS A 304 1.50 9.90 -4.19
N ASP A 305 1.14 9.46 -5.39
CA ASP A 305 0.42 10.28 -6.36
C ASP A 305 -1.11 10.13 -6.30
N TYR A 306 -1.61 9.16 -5.50
CA TYR A 306 -3.04 8.95 -5.28
C TYR A 306 -3.52 9.59 -3.99
N ALA A 307 -4.67 10.29 -4.03
CA ALA A 307 -5.28 10.92 -2.85
C ALA A 307 -4.24 11.68 -2.01
N ARG A 308 -3.58 12.67 -2.59
CA ARG A 308 -2.45 13.41 -2.02
C ARG A 308 -2.81 14.23 -0.77
N ASN A 309 -4.08 14.38 -0.47
CA ASN A 309 -4.62 15.00 0.76
C ASN A 309 -4.42 14.14 2.01
N ILE A 310 -4.10 12.85 1.84
CA ILE A 310 -3.62 11.97 2.91
C ILE A 310 -2.30 11.31 2.49
N ILE A 311 -1.35 11.28 3.40
CA ILE A 311 -0.05 10.65 3.26
C ILE A 311 -0.07 9.34 4.05
N VAL A 312 0.35 8.24 3.42
CA VAL A 312 0.57 6.97 4.10
C VAL A 312 1.90 6.37 3.67
N GLY A 313 2.59 5.71 4.58
CA GLY A 313 3.89 5.11 4.28
C GLY A 313 4.56 4.54 5.51
N PHE A 314 5.72 3.94 5.31
CA PHE A 314 6.53 3.34 6.36
C PHE A 314 7.68 4.26 6.75
N ALA A 315 7.99 4.28 8.02
CA ALA A 315 9.15 4.95 8.59
C ALA A 315 9.72 4.13 9.75
N ARG A 316 10.77 4.64 10.38
CA ARG A 316 11.31 4.04 11.60
C ARG A 316 11.40 5.06 12.72
N PHE A 317 11.18 4.58 13.94
CA PHE A 317 11.44 5.30 15.17
C PHE A 317 12.34 4.44 16.06
N ASN A 318 13.58 4.87 16.29
CA ASN A 318 14.60 4.10 17.00
C ASN A 318 14.76 2.68 16.42
N GLY A 319 14.82 2.59 15.10
CA GLY A 319 14.98 1.36 14.34
C GLY A 319 13.71 0.49 14.19
N GLN A 320 12.62 0.82 14.88
CA GLN A 320 11.35 0.10 14.80
C GLN A 320 10.52 0.61 13.63
N SER A 321 10.08 -0.29 12.75
CA SER A 321 9.13 0.03 11.67
C SER A 321 7.78 0.47 12.22
N VAL A 322 7.22 1.52 11.61
CA VAL A 322 5.88 2.03 11.89
C VAL A 322 5.17 2.42 10.59
N GLY A 323 3.86 2.38 10.61
CA GLY A 323 3.02 3.00 9.57
C GLY A 323 2.68 4.43 9.95
N ILE A 324 2.99 5.38 9.06
CA ILE A 324 2.59 6.79 9.19
C ILE A 324 1.28 7.00 8.42
N VAL A 325 0.32 7.66 9.05
CA VAL A 325 -0.89 8.19 8.41
C VAL A 325 -1.01 9.66 8.76
N ALA A 326 -1.00 10.55 7.76
CA ALA A 326 -0.98 11.98 8.01
C ALA A 326 -1.88 12.74 7.02
N ASN A 327 -2.52 13.82 7.46
CA ASN A 327 -3.20 14.74 6.56
C ASN A 327 -2.17 15.68 5.90
N GLN A 328 -2.37 16.02 4.60
CA GLN A 328 -1.50 16.98 3.90
C GLN A 328 -2.21 18.31 3.70
N PRO A 329 -1.92 19.34 4.51
CA PRO A 329 -2.58 20.65 4.40
C PRO A 329 -2.36 21.37 3.06
N LYS A 330 -1.25 21.09 2.36
CA LYS A 330 -0.99 21.63 1.02
C LYS A 330 -1.91 21.07 -0.06
N CYS A 331 -2.61 19.96 0.22
CA CYS A 331 -3.53 19.35 -0.73
C CYS A 331 -4.95 19.36 -0.15
N TYR A 332 -5.84 20.14 -0.74
CA TYR A 332 -7.23 20.30 -0.25
C TYR A 332 -7.34 20.59 1.26
N ALA A 333 -6.38 21.35 1.82
CA ALA A 333 -6.31 21.65 3.26
C ALA A 333 -6.30 20.42 4.18
N GLY A 334 -5.95 19.23 3.69
CA GLY A 334 -5.94 17.99 4.45
C GLY A 334 -7.32 17.36 4.69
N VAL A 335 -8.39 17.81 4.00
CA VAL A 335 -9.73 17.21 4.12
C VAL A 335 -9.72 15.73 3.74
N LEU A 336 -10.63 14.94 4.29
CA LEU A 336 -10.89 13.58 3.86
C LEU A 336 -11.93 13.55 2.74
N ASP A 337 -11.63 12.84 1.65
CA ASP A 337 -12.56 12.51 0.59
C ASP A 337 -12.69 10.98 0.44
N CYS A 338 -13.46 10.54 -0.54
CA CYS A 338 -13.64 9.10 -0.81
C CYS A 338 -12.30 8.38 -1.01
N ASN A 339 -11.38 8.98 -1.77
CA ASN A 339 -10.10 8.36 -2.13
C ASN A 339 -9.13 8.37 -0.95
N ALA A 340 -9.03 9.45 -0.21
CA ALA A 340 -8.22 9.54 1.02
C ALA A 340 -8.68 8.51 2.05
N SER A 341 -10.00 8.37 2.23
CA SER A 341 -10.57 7.39 3.15
C SER A 341 -10.24 5.94 2.75
N ARG A 342 -10.32 5.62 1.45
CA ARG A 342 -9.93 4.29 0.92
C ARG A 342 -8.45 4.00 1.10
N LYS A 343 -7.58 4.96 0.73
CA LYS A 343 -6.12 4.87 0.87
C LYS A 343 -5.72 4.65 2.33
N GLY A 344 -6.21 5.50 3.24
CA GLY A 344 -5.93 5.38 4.66
C GLY A 344 -6.42 4.07 5.26
N ALA A 345 -7.67 3.67 4.98
CA ALA A 345 -8.25 2.44 5.50
C ALA A 345 -7.48 1.19 5.06
N ARG A 346 -7.10 1.09 3.78
CA ARG A 346 -6.32 -0.02 3.25
C ARG A 346 -4.96 -0.13 3.96
N PHE A 347 -4.27 1.00 4.13
CA PHE A 347 -2.96 1.04 4.76
C PHE A 347 -3.02 0.70 6.25
N VAL A 348 -3.99 1.26 6.99
CA VAL A 348 -4.20 0.93 8.42
C VAL A 348 -4.47 -0.55 8.62
N ARG A 349 -5.32 -1.17 7.78
CA ARG A 349 -5.60 -2.61 7.86
C ARG A 349 -4.38 -3.47 7.57
N PHE A 350 -3.55 -3.07 6.60
CA PHE A 350 -2.29 -3.75 6.34
C PHE A 350 -1.36 -3.70 7.56
N CYS A 351 -1.17 -2.52 8.14
CA CYS A 351 -0.33 -2.37 9.34
C CYS A 351 -0.84 -3.22 10.51
N ASP A 352 -2.15 -3.25 10.75
CA ASP A 352 -2.74 -4.07 11.81
C ASP A 352 -2.58 -5.57 11.54
N ALA A 353 -2.81 -6.03 10.30
CA ALA A 353 -2.64 -7.44 9.93
C ALA A 353 -1.21 -7.95 10.12
N PHE A 354 -0.22 -7.06 10.01
CA PHE A 354 1.20 -7.41 10.06
C PHE A 354 1.95 -6.78 11.25
N ASN A 355 1.28 -6.53 12.37
CA ASN A 355 1.86 -6.10 13.65
C ASN A 355 2.69 -4.82 13.56
N ILE A 356 2.40 -3.93 12.61
CA ILE A 356 3.11 -2.66 12.43
C ILE A 356 2.39 -1.56 13.20
N PRO A 357 3.03 -0.94 14.23
CA PRO A 357 2.44 0.15 14.97
C PRO A 357 2.09 1.34 14.07
N LEU A 358 1.07 2.11 14.44
CA LEU A 358 0.58 3.25 13.70
C LEU A 358 0.91 4.56 14.42
N VAL A 359 1.47 5.52 13.67
CA VAL A 359 1.66 6.90 14.08
C VAL A 359 0.81 7.79 13.18
N THR A 360 -0.14 8.50 13.77
CA THR A 360 -1.09 9.34 13.04
C THR A 360 -0.81 10.82 13.33
N LEU A 361 -0.59 11.62 12.29
CA LEU A 361 -0.38 13.06 12.37
C LEU A 361 -1.62 13.78 11.83
N VAL A 362 -2.30 14.53 12.68
CA VAL A 362 -3.63 15.06 12.37
C VAL A 362 -3.59 16.57 12.14
N ASP A 363 -4.04 16.97 10.94
CA ASP A 363 -4.46 18.34 10.62
C ASP A 363 -5.60 18.24 9.58
N VAL A 364 -6.84 18.08 10.06
CA VAL A 364 -8.00 17.77 9.23
C VAL A 364 -9.19 18.65 9.56
N PRO A 365 -9.63 19.52 8.63
CA PRO A 365 -10.76 20.41 8.86
C PRO A 365 -12.14 19.73 8.70
N GLY A 366 -12.20 18.52 8.14
CA GLY A 366 -13.46 17.82 7.91
C GLY A 366 -13.38 16.81 6.77
N PHE A 367 -14.54 16.26 6.41
CA PHE A 367 -14.75 15.58 5.14
C PHE A 367 -15.07 16.60 4.04
N LEU A 368 -14.63 16.30 2.80
CA LEU A 368 -14.90 17.15 1.65
C LEU A 368 -16.42 17.16 1.35
N PRO A 369 -17.10 18.32 1.42
CA PRO A 369 -18.53 18.39 1.14
C PRO A 369 -18.82 18.42 -0.36
N GLY A 370 -20.07 18.17 -0.71
CA GLY A 370 -20.61 18.36 -2.05
C GLY A 370 -21.18 17.09 -2.68
N THR A 371 -22.06 17.28 -3.66
CA THR A 371 -22.81 16.20 -4.33
C THR A 371 -21.87 15.16 -4.96
N GLY A 372 -20.73 15.59 -5.50
CA GLY A 372 -19.73 14.68 -6.08
C GLY A 372 -19.18 13.67 -5.06
N GLN A 373 -18.99 14.09 -3.79
CA GLN A 373 -18.54 13.19 -2.73
C GLN A 373 -19.69 12.34 -2.20
N GLU A 374 -20.88 12.94 -1.98
CA GLU A 374 -22.06 12.22 -1.50
C GLU A 374 -22.48 11.11 -2.48
N TYR A 375 -22.52 11.40 -3.79
CA TYR A 375 -22.88 10.42 -4.82
C TYR A 375 -21.81 9.33 -5.02
N ASN A 376 -20.55 9.63 -4.69
CA ASN A 376 -19.46 8.65 -4.65
C ASN A 376 -19.31 7.98 -3.28
N ALA A 377 -20.35 8.06 -2.43
CA ALA A 377 -20.45 7.34 -1.16
C ALA A 377 -19.37 7.72 -0.13
N VAL A 378 -19.10 9.02 0.07
CA VAL A 378 -18.14 9.50 1.08
C VAL A 378 -18.44 8.96 2.47
N ILE A 379 -19.73 8.80 2.84
CA ILE A 379 -20.15 8.22 4.12
C ILE A 379 -19.63 6.78 4.25
N LEU A 380 -19.81 5.95 3.21
CA LEU A 380 -19.34 4.56 3.20
C LEU A 380 -17.81 4.48 3.27
N HIS A 381 -17.12 5.30 2.48
CA HIS A 381 -15.66 5.32 2.45
C HIS A 381 -15.06 5.88 3.73
N GLY A 382 -15.65 6.92 4.32
CA GLY A 382 -15.28 7.41 5.65
C GLY A 382 -15.46 6.34 6.74
N ALA A 383 -16.56 5.58 6.66
CA ALA A 383 -16.81 4.46 7.56
C ALA A 383 -15.76 3.33 7.43
N LYS A 384 -15.15 3.13 6.25
CA LYS A 384 -14.01 2.18 6.10
C LYS A 384 -12.81 2.60 6.93
N LEU A 385 -12.45 3.87 6.91
CA LEU A 385 -11.31 4.38 7.68
C LEU A 385 -11.59 4.31 9.19
N LEU A 386 -12.81 4.69 9.59
CA LEU A 386 -13.27 4.54 10.97
C LEU A 386 -13.21 3.08 11.42
N TYR A 387 -13.70 2.16 10.61
CA TYR A 387 -13.67 0.72 10.90
C TYR A 387 -12.23 0.22 11.05
N ALA A 388 -11.35 0.59 10.13
CA ALA A 388 -9.94 0.18 10.14
C ALA A 388 -9.25 0.57 11.45
N TYR A 389 -9.37 1.81 11.87
CA TYR A 389 -8.79 2.26 13.14
C TYR A 389 -9.46 1.66 14.38
N GLY A 390 -10.78 1.50 14.36
CA GLY A 390 -11.55 0.93 15.47
C GLY A 390 -11.28 -0.55 15.68
N GLU A 391 -11.01 -1.30 14.60
CA GLU A 391 -10.68 -2.73 14.65
C GLU A 391 -9.20 -2.97 14.98
N ALA A 392 -8.30 -2.05 14.59
CA ALA A 392 -6.86 -2.22 14.74
C ALA A 392 -6.44 -2.43 16.20
N THR A 393 -5.63 -3.48 16.40
CA THR A 393 -5.13 -3.94 17.70
C THR A 393 -3.68 -3.54 17.98
N VAL A 394 -2.93 -3.14 16.94
CA VAL A 394 -1.55 -2.65 17.06
C VAL A 394 -1.46 -1.37 17.91
N PRO A 395 -0.27 -1.02 18.46
CA PRO A 395 -0.05 0.27 19.08
C PRO A 395 -0.43 1.43 18.17
N LYS A 396 -1.17 2.39 18.71
CA LYS A 396 -1.64 3.59 17.99
C LYS A 396 -1.26 4.85 18.75
N VAL A 397 -0.38 5.64 18.16
CA VAL A 397 0.06 6.94 18.70
C VAL A 397 -0.44 8.03 17.76
N THR A 398 -1.16 9.01 18.29
CA THR A 398 -1.73 10.11 17.51
C THR A 398 -1.17 11.43 18.00
N VAL A 399 -0.80 12.33 17.09
CA VAL A 399 -0.40 13.71 17.39
C VAL A 399 -1.28 14.64 16.57
N THR A 400 -2.07 15.47 17.26
CA THR A 400 -2.86 16.52 16.61
C THR A 400 -2.04 17.79 16.55
N LEU A 401 -1.72 18.24 15.32
CA LEU A 401 -0.85 19.38 15.10
C LEU A 401 -1.61 20.70 15.07
N ARG A 402 -2.76 20.72 14.35
CA ARG A 402 -3.59 21.90 14.17
C ARG A 402 -5.07 21.52 14.17
N LYS A 403 -5.76 21.56 13.03
CA LYS A 403 -7.21 21.31 12.92
C LYS A 403 -7.55 19.84 13.14
N SER A 404 -8.62 19.59 13.90
CA SER A 404 -9.18 18.25 14.09
C SER A 404 -10.67 18.38 14.39
N TYR A 405 -11.50 18.45 13.34
CA TYR A 405 -12.89 18.84 13.46
C TYR A 405 -13.89 17.73 13.14
N GLY A 406 -14.96 17.66 13.92
CA GLY A 406 -16.15 16.85 13.65
C GLY A 406 -15.86 15.36 13.46
N GLY A 407 -16.53 14.74 12.48
CA GLY A 407 -16.36 13.31 12.19
C GLY A 407 -14.96 12.92 11.75
N SER A 408 -14.22 13.83 11.10
CA SER A 408 -12.84 13.56 10.68
C SER A 408 -11.86 13.45 11.87
N HIS A 409 -12.10 14.18 12.98
CA HIS A 409 -11.41 13.96 14.25
C HIS A 409 -11.55 12.49 14.70
N ILE A 410 -12.77 11.95 14.63
CA ILE A 410 -13.04 10.59 15.09
C ILE A 410 -12.31 9.57 14.24
N VAL A 411 -12.38 9.68 12.91
CA VAL A 411 -11.79 8.67 12.01
C VAL A 411 -10.26 8.72 11.92
N MET A 412 -9.62 9.81 12.39
CA MET A 412 -8.16 9.95 12.43
C MET A 412 -7.56 9.48 13.77
N SER A 413 -7.94 8.28 14.22
CA SER A 413 -7.35 7.62 15.41
C SER A 413 -7.51 8.39 16.72
N CYS A 414 -8.71 8.92 17.00
CA CYS A 414 -8.98 9.59 18.27
C CYS A 414 -8.92 8.63 19.47
N LYS A 415 -8.80 9.20 20.67
CA LYS A 415 -8.75 8.45 21.93
C LYS A 415 -9.96 7.52 22.11
N GLN A 416 -11.16 8.00 21.79
CA GLN A 416 -12.41 7.26 21.98
C GLN A 416 -12.57 6.12 20.97
N LEU A 417 -11.90 6.20 19.81
CA LEU A 417 -11.84 5.10 18.84
C LEU A 417 -10.62 4.18 19.08
N ARG A 418 -10.34 3.89 20.35
CA ARG A 418 -9.29 2.99 20.80
C ARG A 418 -7.86 3.47 20.49
N GLY A 419 -7.62 4.80 20.35
CA GLY A 419 -6.27 5.36 20.30
C GLY A 419 -5.57 5.15 21.65
N ASP A 420 -4.33 4.64 21.64
CA ASP A 420 -3.62 4.30 22.89
C ASP A 420 -3.03 5.53 23.55
N LEU A 421 -2.23 6.32 22.82
CA LEU A 421 -1.67 7.58 23.29
C LEU A 421 -1.94 8.68 22.28
N ASN A 422 -2.61 9.71 22.74
CA ASN A 422 -3.01 10.85 21.91
C ASN A 422 -2.38 12.12 22.48
N TYR A 423 -1.50 12.76 21.71
CA TYR A 423 -0.86 14.02 22.01
C TYR A 423 -1.44 15.14 21.15
N ALA A 424 -1.30 16.37 21.62
CA ALA A 424 -1.62 17.54 20.83
C ALA A 424 -0.50 18.58 20.94
N TRP A 425 -0.29 19.35 19.88
CA TRP A 425 0.52 20.57 19.96
C TRP A 425 -0.30 21.71 20.55
N PRO A 426 0.32 22.78 21.09
CA PRO A 426 -0.40 23.96 21.58
C PRO A 426 -1.27 24.64 20.52
N SER A 427 -0.93 24.49 19.24
CA SER A 427 -1.66 24.97 18.06
C SER A 427 -2.86 24.10 17.66
N ALA A 428 -3.11 22.99 18.39
CA ALA A 428 -4.20 22.08 18.05
C ALA A 428 -5.58 22.68 18.36
N GLU A 429 -6.50 22.49 17.44
CA GLU A 429 -7.89 22.91 17.52
C GLU A 429 -8.79 21.68 17.41
N ILE A 430 -9.27 21.18 18.57
CA ILE A 430 -10.09 19.97 18.64
C ILE A 430 -11.53 20.37 18.96
N ALA A 431 -12.42 20.35 17.97
CA ALA A 431 -13.78 20.84 18.11
C ALA A 431 -14.78 20.12 17.18
N VAL A 432 -16.07 20.38 17.38
CA VAL A 432 -17.12 19.86 16.50
C VAL A 432 -16.99 20.46 15.09
N MET A 433 -16.66 21.75 15.01
CA MET A 433 -16.39 22.47 13.75
C MET A 433 -15.57 23.72 14.03
N GLY A 434 -15.00 24.33 13.00
CA GLY A 434 -14.27 25.59 13.12
C GLY A 434 -15.17 26.71 13.65
N ALA A 435 -14.56 27.70 14.31
CA ALA A 435 -15.29 28.76 15.03
C ALA A 435 -16.26 29.56 14.14
N GLU A 436 -15.84 29.93 12.91
CA GLU A 436 -16.67 30.63 11.94
C GLU A 436 -17.99 29.87 11.66
N GLY A 437 -17.91 28.59 11.35
CA GLY A 437 -19.07 27.75 11.11
C GLY A 437 -19.96 27.55 12.33
N ALA A 438 -19.34 27.33 13.51
CA ALA A 438 -20.07 27.16 14.75
C ALA A 438 -20.87 28.43 15.14
N VAL A 439 -20.24 29.58 15.05
CA VAL A 439 -20.83 30.86 15.38
C VAL A 439 -21.94 31.24 14.39
N ALA A 440 -21.76 30.97 13.10
CA ALA A 440 -22.79 31.18 12.10
C ALA A 440 -24.08 30.39 12.40
N VAL A 441 -23.95 29.17 12.96
CA VAL A 441 -25.10 28.35 13.37
C VAL A 441 -25.68 28.81 14.70
N LEU A 442 -24.85 28.98 15.74
CA LEU A 442 -25.29 29.28 17.11
C LEU A 442 -25.92 30.66 17.24
N TYR A 443 -25.40 31.64 16.51
CA TYR A 443 -25.78 33.03 16.64
C TYR A 443 -26.49 33.62 15.40
N ALA A 444 -27.01 32.74 14.50
CA ALA A 444 -27.72 33.15 13.29
C ALA A 444 -28.82 34.18 13.51
N LYS A 445 -29.56 34.06 14.63
CA LYS A 445 -30.64 35.01 15.00
C LYS A 445 -30.05 36.32 15.55
N GLY A 446 -29.10 36.25 16.49
CA GLY A 446 -28.46 37.42 17.07
C GLY A 446 -27.73 38.28 16.05
N ALA A 447 -27.10 37.65 15.05
CA ALA A 447 -26.43 38.36 13.97
C ALA A 447 -27.39 39.16 13.08
N LYS A 448 -28.65 38.71 12.91
CA LYS A 448 -29.68 39.43 12.16
C LYS A 448 -30.25 40.63 12.94
N GLU A 449 -30.19 40.59 14.27
CA GLU A 449 -30.70 41.60 15.16
C GLU A 449 -29.62 42.62 15.57
N ALA A 450 -28.33 42.35 15.31
CA ALA A 450 -27.21 43.23 15.65
C ALA A 450 -27.12 44.44 14.71
N GLU A 451 -26.73 45.60 15.24
CA GLU A 451 -26.44 46.81 14.46
C GLU A 451 -25.29 46.58 13.45
N ASP A 452 -24.23 45.86 13.84
CA ASP A 452 -23.16 45.40 12.99
C ASP A 452 -23.03 43.86 13.07
N PRO A 453 -23.64 43.10 12.16
CA PRO A 453 -23.59 41.66 12.14
C PRO A 453 -22.17 41.07 12.06
N LYS A 454 -21.25 41.75 11.35
CA LYS A 454 -19.87 41.28 11.19
C LYS A 454 -19.09 41.43 12.49
N ALA A 455 -19.17 42.59 13.13
CA ALA A 455 -18.51 42.81 14.41
C ALA A 455 -19.04 41.87 15.49
N PHE A 456 -20.37 41.66 15.54
CA PHE A 456 -21.01 40.72 16.45
C PHE A 456 -20.51 39.29 16.25
N LEU A 457 -20.49 38.80 15.02
CA LEU A 457 -20.00 37.45 14.71
C LEU A 457 -18.51 37.30 15.04
N ALA A 458 -17.67 38.31 14.74
CA ALA A 458 -16.25 38.28 15.08
C ALA A 458 -15.99 38.22 16.59
N GLU A 459 -16.80 38.94 17.40
CA GLU A 459 -16.73 38.84 18.87
C GLU A 459 -17.06 37.41 19.34
N LYS A 460 -18.17 36.84 18.82
CA LYS A 460 -18.59 35.47 19.18
C LYS A 460 -17.62 34.41 18.71
N GLU A 461 -16.97 34.63 17.57
CA GLU A 461 -15.90 33.77 17.07
C GLU A 461 -14.68 33.78 18.00
N ALA A 462 -14.27 34.95 18.48
CA ALA A 462 -13.19 35.04 19.45
C ALA A 462 -13.54 34.35 20.79
N GLU A 463 -14.79 34.49 21.27
CA GLU A 463 -15.29 33.76 22.44
C GLU A 463 -15.27 32.25 22.23
N TYR A 464 -15.75 31.77 21.07
CA TYR A 464 -15.80 30.36 20.74
C TYR A 464 -14.39 29.77 20.64
N ASN A 465 -13.45 30.48 19.96
CA ASN A 465 -12.06 30.08 19.85
C ASN A 465 -11.42 29.91 21.24
N LYS A 466 -11.62 30.84 22.13
CA LYS A 466 -11.08 30.75 23.49
C LYS A 466 -11.63 29.56 24.27
N LEU A 467 -12.89 29.19 24.05
CA LEU A 467 -13.56 28.12 24.80
C LEU A 467 -13.29 26.74 24.22
N PHE A 468 -13.31 26.58 22.90
CA PHE A 468 -13.40 25.27 22.27
C PHE A 468 -12.31 24.93 21.28
N THR A 469 -11.70 25.88 20.55
CA THR A 469 -10.69 25.60 19.55
C THR A 469 -9.27 25.67 20.13
N ASN A 470 -9.03 24.84 21.13
CA ASN A 470 -7.74 24.69 21.80
C ASN A 470 -7.59 23.25 22.33
N PRO A 471 -6.37 22.76 22.58
CA PRO A 471 -6.17 21.38 23.04
C PRO A 471 -6.56 21.17 24.51
N TYR A 472 -6.62 22.25 25.31
CA TYR A 472 -6.81 22.13 26.75
C TYR A 472 -8.23 21.71 27.15
N GLN A 473 -9.23 22.03 26.32
CA GLN A 473 -10.58 21.50 26.52
C GLN A 473 -10.60 19.97 26.33
N ALA A 474 -9.97 19.45 25.29
CA ALA A 474 -9.85 18.02 25.07
C ALA A 474 -9.07 17.35 26.21
N ALA A 475 -7.98 17.96 26.67
CA ALA A 475 -7.18 17.48 27.79
C ALA A 475 -7.98 17.41 29.09
N LYS A 476 -8.80 18.44 29.37
CA LYS A 476 -9.65 18.49 30.56
C LYS A 476 -10.63 17.31 30.69
N TYR A 477 -11.07 16.79 29.54
CA TYR A 477 -11.97 15.63 29.50
C TYR A 477 -11.23 14.30 29.27
N GLY A 478 -9.90 14.30 29.22
CA GLY A 478 -9.11 13.10 28.99
C GLY A 478 -9.20 12.58 27.56
N TYR A 479 -9.52 13.43 26.59
CA TYR A 479 -9.58 13.07 25.16
C TYR A 479 -8.23 13.13 24.46
N ILE A 480 -7.24 13.73 25.12
CA ILE A 480 -5.82 13.63 24.81
C ILE A 480 -5.05 13.38 26.11
N ASP A 481 -3.89 12.72 26.00
CA ASP A 481 -3.09 12.35 27.16
C ASP A 481 -2.13 13.46 27.59
N ASP A 482 -1.68 14.30 26.64
CA ASP A 482 -0.81 15.43 26.95
C ASP A 482 -0.80 16.47 25.82
N VAL A 483 -0.46 17.71 26.18
CA VAL A 483 -0.10 18.79 25.25
C VAL A 483 1.42 18.91 25.25
N ILE A 484 2.04 18.66 24.10
CA ILE A 484 3.50 18.56 23.97
C ILE A 484 4.09 19.71 23.15
N GLU A 485 5.32 20.11 23.48
CA GLU A 485 6.07 21.02 22.61
C GLU A 485 6.33 20.35 21.25
N PRO A 486 6.10 21.04 20.11
CA PRO A 486 6.28 20.43 18.79
C PRO A 486 7.67 19.81 18.59
N ARG A 487 8.74 20.47 19.04
CA ARG A 487 10.13 19.98 18.93
C ARG A 487 10.37 18.64 19.61
N ASN A 488 9.55 18.26 20.61
CA ASN A 488 9.69 17.02 21.37
C ASN A 488 8.95 15.84 20.73
N THR A 489 8.28 16.03 19.60
CA THR A 489 7.37 15.03 19.01
C THR A 489 8.07 13.69 18.76
N ARG A 490 9.27 13.70 18.15
CA ARG A 490 10.06 12.47 17.95
C ARG A 490 10.27 11.70 19.26
N PHE A 491 10.80 12.34 20.27
CA PHE A 491 11.09 11.75 21.56
C PHE A 491 9.84 11.19 22.23
N ARG A 492 8.73 11.93 22.18
CA ARG A 492 7.46 11.51 22.77
C ARG A 492 6.85 10.30 22.04
N VAL A 493 6.94 10.24 20.70
CA VAL A 493 6.49 9.10 19.90
C VAL A 493 7.34 7.86 20.20
N ILE A 494 8.67 7.97 20.26
CA ILE A 494 9.55 6.85 20.60
C ILE A 494 9.20 6.28 21.98
N ARG A 495 9.00 7.13 22.98
CA ARG A 495 8.61 6.70 24.33
C ARG A 495 7.23 6.04 24.38
N ALA A 496 6.29 6.59 23.63
CA ALA A 496 4.94 6.03 23.50
C ALA A 496 4.99 4.61 22.90
N LEU A 497 5.73 4.42 21.80
CA LEU A 497 5.91 3.12 21.16
C LEU A 497 6.60 2.12 22.11
N ALA A 498 7.62 2.56 22.86
CA ALA A 498 8.30 1.74 23.85
C ALA A 498 7.35 1.31 25.00
N GLN A 499 6.51 2.23 25.49
CA GLN A 499 5.49 1.95 26.52
C GLN A 499 4.46 0.93 26.03
N LEU A 500 4.09 0.99 24.75
CA LEU A 500 3.07 0.14 24.13
C LEU A 500 3.62 -1.18 23.56
N LYS A 501 4.91 -1.45 23.72
CA LYS A 501 5.58 -2.61 23.11
C LYS A 501 4.90 -3.95 23.43
N THR A 502 4.39 -4.09 24.64
CA THR A 502 3.73 -5.33 25.12
C THR A 502 2.21 -5.26 25.05
N LYS A 503 1.67 -4.29 24.30
CA LYS A 503 0.22 -4.18 24.11
C LYS A 503 -0.36 -5.49 23.59
N SER A 504 -1.34 -6.01 24.30
CA SER A 504 -2.13 -7.17 23.90
C SER A 504 -3.61 -6.78 23.89
N LEU A 505 -4.22 -6.80 22.74
CA LEU A 505 -5.63 -6.47 22.56
C LEU A 505 -6.25 -7.44 21.55
N THR A 506 -7.37 -8.05 21.93
CA THR A 506 -8.11 -8.97 21.08
C THR A 506 -9.48 -8.40 20.76
N ASN A 507 -9.94 -8.65 19.55
CA ASN A 507 -11.32 -8.36 19.14
C ASN A 507 -12.23 -9.56 19.46
N PRO A 508 -13.55 -9.36 19.59
CA PRO A 508 -14.49 -10.47 19.72
C PRO A 508 -14.32 -11.48 18.58
N ALA A 509 -14.42 -12.77 18.92
CA ALA A 509 -14.32 -13.85 17.95
C ALA A 509 -15.43 -13.73 16.88
N LYS A 510 -15.04 -13.84 15.62
CA LYS A 510 -15.95 -13.76 14.45
C LYS A 510 -15.34 -14.51 13.27
N LYS A 511 -16.15 -14.95 12.31
CA LYS A 511 -15.62 -15.57 11.08
C LYS A 511 -14.76 -14.58 10.30
N HIS A 512 -15.23 -13.36 10.14
CA HIS A 512 -14.53 -12.19 9.57
C HIS A 512 -15.31 -10.92 9.93
N GLY A 513 -14.71 -9.76 9.77
CA GLY A 513 -15.43 -8.49 9.87
C GLY A 513 -16.37 -8.27 8.68
N ASN A 514 -17.54 -7.66 8.92
CA ASN A 514 -18.40 -7.14 7.86
C ASN A 514 -18.08 -5.64 7.69
N ILE A 515 -16.91 -5.38 7.11
CA ILE A 515 -16.44 -4.01 6.83
C ILE A 515 -17.33 -3.41 5.74
N PRO A 516 -17.66 -2.11 5.78
CA PRO A 516 -18.34 -1.45 4.67
C PRO A 516 -17.43 -1.46 3.44
N LEU A 517 -17.79 -2.24 2.42
CA LEU A 517 -16.98 -2.47 1.23
C LEU A 517 -17.27 -1.44 0.11
#